data_20522b0e2912214199a24479d8085bf4
#
_entry.id   20522b0e2912214199a24479d8085bf4
#
_cell.length_a   1.000
_cell.length_b   1.000
_cell.length_c   1.000
_cell.angle_alpha   90.00
_cell.angle_beta   90.00
_cell.angle_gamma   90.00
#
_symmetry.space_group_name_H-M   'P 1'
#
loop_
_entity.id
_entity.type
_entity.pdbx_description
1 polymer ?
#
loop_
_entity_poly.entity_id
_entity_poly.type
_entity_poly.pdbx_seq_one_letter_code
_entity_poly.pdbx_strand_id
1 'polypeptide(L)'
;MEEMTKNNPKILGLVTLYNPDIPDATNNIMRYLPYLDLLIIWDNSPLEVNLKQKVLESLTQETDKIIWHGDGKNYCIAPAINYAWHYAQENDFDLILLMDQDSQWEDFHSYITEVAERFQISQGNVFCPYIPSDDTFVISEEAQEKSTFINSGTVIPTSILNRIGGADEAFPLDALDHDLAIRIQKAGYKIVSLTKHILQHSVGNIQMMGPFHIYTHNYSPQRLYSISRSHIIKYRKHKDWLSSSEIKVTLKEHYIRQLLRILLAEPQKMCRLKMFFKGIYDGITFPINI
;
A
#
# COMPACT_ATOMS: atom_id res chain seq x y z
N MET A 1 7.62 42.13 -10.06
CA MET A 1 7.64 40.66 -10.07
C MET A 1 7.71 40.29 -8.60
N GLU A 2 6.54 39.96 -8.04
CA GLU A 2 6.47 39.42 -6.67
C GLU A 2 7.12 38.05 -6.71
N GLU A 3 8.17 37.82 -5.94
CA GLU A 3 8.62 36.49 -5.58
C GLU A 3 7.45 35.82 -4.86
N MET A 4 6.75 34.95 -5.56
CA MET A 4 5.85 33.99 -4.91
C MET A 4 6.73 33.18 -3.95
N THR A 5 6.63 33.47 -2.66
CA THR A 5 7.17 32.59 -1.61
C THR A 5 6.56 31.20 -1.84
N LYS A 6 7.36 30.29 -2.40
CA LYS A 6 6.95 28.89 -2.57
C LYS A 6 6.77 28.29 -1.18
N ASN A 7 5.54 28.26 -0.68
CA ASN A 7 5.23 27.51 0.52
C ASN A 7 5.51 26.03 0.26
N ASN A 8 6.20 25.37 1.17
CA ASN A 8 6.37 23.91 1.09
C ASN A 8 4.99 23.24 1.13
N PRO A 9 4.78 22.15 0.37
CA PRO A 9 3.53 21.43 0.41
C PRO A 9 3.28 20.85 1.81
N LYS A 10 2.03 20.87 2.26
CA LYS A 10 1.59 20.32 3.53
C LYS A 10 1.38 18.81 3.38
N ILE A 11 2.05 18.02 4.22
CA ILE A 11 2.14 16.56 4.04
C ILE A 11 1.44 15.84 5.19
N LEU A 12 0.42 15.05 4.85
CA LEU A 12 -0.25 14.11 5.74
C LEU A 12 0.36 12.73 5.59
N GLY A 13 0.82 12.11 6.68
CA GLY A 13 1.16 10.69 6.71
C GLY A 13 -0.03 9.82 7.07
N LEU A 14 -0.12 8.63 6.49
CA LEU A 14 -0.99 7.54 6.91
C LEU A 14 -0.14 6.29 7.13
N VAL A 15 -0.17 5.70 8.31
CA VAL A 15 0.38 4.37 8.57
C VAL A 15 -0.71 3.42 9.05
N THR A 16 -0.75 2.21 8.47
CA THR A 16 -1.68 1.16 8.90
C THR A 16 -0.97 0.14 9.76
N LEU A 17 -1.53 -0.13 10.95
CA LEU A 17 -0.99 -1.08 11.93
C LEU A 17 -1.95 -2.26 12.13
N TYR A 18 -1.42 -3.47 12.19
CA TYR A 18 -2.15 -4.68 12.57
C TYR A 18 -1.24 -5.63 13.34
N ASN A 19 -1.42 -5.72 14.65
CA ASN A 19 -0.59 -6.54 15.55
C ASN A 19 0.92 -6.40 15.25
N PRO A 20 1.46 -5.16 15.18
CA PRO A 20 2.86 -4.95 14.84
C PRO A 20 3.78 -5.42 15.95
N ASP A 21 5.04 -5.68 15.60
CA ASP A 21 6.12 -5.57 16.57
C ASP A 21 6.26 -4.09 16.95
N ILE A 22 6.08 -3.78 18.25
CA ILE A 22 5.98 -2.38 18.71
C ILE A 22 7.31 -1.64 18.55
N PRO A 23 8.46 -2.17 18.99
CA PRO A 23 9.76 -1.56 18.76
C PRO A 23 10.02 -1.25 17.28
N ASP A 24 9.79 -2.21 16.39
CA ASP A 24 10.03 -2.04 14.97
C ASP A 24 9.10 -0.99 14.36
N ALA A 25 7.80 -1.07 14.63
CA ALA A 25 6.83 -0.10 14.12
C ALA A 25 7.13 1.33 14.63
N THR A 26 7.48 1.47 15.92
CA THR A 26 7.81 2.76 16.50
C THR A 26 9.09 3.34 15.91
N ASN A 27 10.14 2.52 15.77
CA ASN A 27 11.39 2.93 15.15
C ASN A 27 11.18 3.37 13.68
N ASN A 28 10.30 2.68 12.94
CA ASN A 28 9.95 3.06 11.58
C ASN A 28 9.22 4.40 11.54
N ILE A 29 8.21 4.59 12.40
CA ILE A 29 7.45 5.85 12.52
C ILE A 29 8.40 7.03 12.81
N MET A 30 9.32 6.89 13.74
CA MET A 30 10.27 7.95 14.11
C MET A 30 11.17 8.40 12.97
N ARG A 31 11.36 7.60 11.92
CA ARG A 31 12.19 7.97 10.76
C ARG A 31 11.51 8.99 9.85
N TYR A 32 10.19 9.03 9.79
CA TYR A 32 9.45 9.92 8.89
C TYR A 32 8.55 10.94 9.61
N LEU A 33 8.13 10.68 10.85
CA LEU A 33 7.27 11.59 11.62
C LEU A 33 7.79 13.04 11.72
N PRO A 34 9.10 13.30 11.94
CA PRO A 34 9.61 14.68 12.04
C PRO A 34 9.41 15.52 10.79
N TYR A 35 9.26 14.87 9.63
CA TYR A 35 9.15 15.52 8.32
C TYR A 35 7.71 15.64 7.81
N LEU A 36 6.74 15.24 8.60
CA LEU A 36 5.31 15.35 8.30
C LEU A 36 4.70 16.50 9.09
N ASP A 37 3.65 17.10 8.53
CA ASP A 37 2.83 18.06 9.27
C ASP A 37 1.87 17.36 10.23
N LEU A 38 1.38 16.16 9.84
CA LEU A 38 0.52 15.32 10.67
C LEU A 38 0.67 13.84 10.25
N LEU A 39 0.48 12.92 11.20
CA LEU A 39 0.42 11.48 10.96
C LEU A 39 -0.90 10.90 11.47
N ILE A 40 -1.64 10.22 10.60
CA ILE A 40 -2.74 9.36 11.00
C ILE A 40 -2.20 7.95 11.20
N ILE A 41 -2.38 7.41 12.41
CA ILE A 41 -2.15 5.99 12.70
C ILE A 41 -3.50 5.29 12.65
N TRP A 42 -3.67 4.42 11.64
CA TRP A 42 -4.85 3.59 11.47
C TRP A 42 -4.61 2.21 12.07
N ASP A 43 -5.24 1.97 13.22
CA ASP A 43 -5.06 0.75 14.01
C ASP A 43 -6.14 -0.28 13.68
N ASN A 44 -5.76 -1.33 12.97
CA ASN A 44 -6.58 -2.49 12.66
C ASN A 44 -6.47 -3.61 13.71
N SER A 45 -5.73 -3.40 14.81
CA SER A 45 -5.51 -4.41 15.84
C SER A 45 -6.72 -4.54 16.77
N PRO A 46 -6.95 -5.73 17.37
CA PRO A 46 -7.96 -5.88 18.42
C PRO A 46 -7.68 -4.98 19.63
N LEU A 47 -8.73 -4.50 20.29
CA LEU A 47 -8.60 -3.60 21.47
C LEU A 47 -7.78 -4.20 22.62
N GLU A 48 -7.82 -5.51 22.78
CA GLU A 48 -7.11 -6.23 23.84
C GLU A 48 -5.59 -6.07 23.74
N VAL A 49 -5.07 -5.70 22.58
CA VAL A 49 -3.63 -5.46 22.37
C VAL A 49 -3.17 -4.18 23.07
N ASN A 50 -4.09 -3.23 23.30
CA ASN A 50 -3.80 -1.91 23.88
C ASN A 50 -2.65 -1.17 23.14
N LEU A 51 -2.70 -1.25 21.80
CA LEU A 51 -1.61 -0.82 20.92
C LEU A 51 -1.34 0.68 21.04
N LYS A 52 -2.41 1.49 21.10
CA LYS A 52 -2.30 2.97 21.18
C LYS A 52 -1.38 3.40 22.33
N GLN A 53 -1.65 2.91 23.52
CA GLN A 53 -0.86 3.27 24.71
C GLN A 53 0.61 2.87 24.52
N LYS A 54 0.86 1.64 24.09
CA LYS A 54 2.21 1.08 23.95
C LYS A 54 3.03 1.84 22.89
N VAL A 55 2.43 2.18 21.76
CA VAL A 55 3.11 2.93 20.69
C VAL A 55 3.37 4.37 21.13
N LEU A 56 2.37 5.06 21.72
CA LEU A 56 2.55 6.45 22.17
C LEU A 56 3.57 6.59 23.31
N GLU A 57 3.64 5.63 24.23
CA GLU A 57 4.66 5.59 25.28
C GLU A 57 6.08 5.35 24.72
N SER A 58 6.18 4.66 23.57
CA SER A 58 7.46 4.39 22.91
C SER A 58 7.91 5.55 22.02
N LEU A 59 6.99 6.39 21.53
CA LEU A 59 7.28 7.60 20.77
C LEU A 59 7.70 8.71 21.73
N THR A 60 8.97 9.08 21.70
CA THR A 60 9.55 10.03 22.66
C THR A 60 9.32 11.50 22.30
N GLN A 61 8.87 11.80 21.06
CA GLN A 61 8.74 13.16 20.53
C GLN A 61 7.56 13.26 19.55
N GLU A 62 7.05 14.49 19.38
CA GLU A 62 6.08 14.87 18.31
C GLU A 62 4.73 14.10 18.33
N THR A 63 4.30 13.65 19.50
CA THR A 63 3.01 12.96 19.65
C THR A 63 1.81 13.87 19.41
N ASP A 64 1.99 15.18 19.45
CA ASP A 64 1.02 16.21 19.10
C ASP A 64 0.66 16.24 17.62
N LYS A 65 1.54 15.69 16.75
CA LYS A 65 1.30 15.52 15.33
C LYS A 65 0.56 14.20 14.99
N ILE A 66 0.09 13.44 15.98
CA ILE A 66 -0.49 12.11 15.75
C ILE A 66 -2.00 12.12 15.98
N ILE A 67 -2.74 11.69 14.97
CA ILE A 67 -4.14 11.28 15.11
C ILE A 67 -4.20 9.77 15.13
N TRP A 68 -4.77 9.22 16.19
CA TRP A 68 -5.00 7.77 16.32
C TRP A 68 -6.43 7.41 15.98
N HIS A 69 -6.61 6.53 14.99
CA HIS A 69 -7.91 5.98 14.61
C HIS A 69 -7.89 4.45 14.74
N GLY A 70 -8.85 3.89 15.46
CA GLY A 70 -9.01 2.44 15.64
C GLY A 70 -10.09 2.15 16.67
N ASP A 71 -10.91 1.14 16.39
CA ASP A 71 -12.02 0.69 17.25
C ASP A 71 -11.94 -0.81 17.59
N GLY A 72 -10.79 -1.43 17.33
CA GLY A 72 -10.54 -2.86 17.56
C GLY A 72 -10.99 -3.77 16.43
N LYS A 73 -11.38 -3.22 15.29
CA LYS A 73 -11.76 -3.97 14.11
C LYS A 73 -10.76 -3.76 12.97
N ASN A 74 -10.53 -4.81 12.21
CA ASN A 74 -9.68 -4.74 11.04
C ASN A 74 -10.51 -4.37 9.80
N TYR A 75 -10.37 -3.14 9.35
CA TYR A 75 -11.00 -2.61 8.12
C TYR A 75 -10.07 -2.68 6.90
N CYS A 76 -8.87 -3.23 7.05
CA CYS A 76 -7.81 -3.25 6.03
C CYS A 76 -7.30 -1.84 5.66
N ILE A 77 -6.88 -1.64 4.39
CA ILE A 77 -6.14 -0.44 3.97
C ILE A 77 -7.04 0.56 3.23
N ALA A 78 -7.95 0.11 2.37
CA ALA A 78 -8.73 1.02 1.53
C ALA A 78 -9.56 2.05 2.34
N PRO A 79 -10.28 1.67 3.41
CA PRO A 79 -10.96 2.64 4.27
C PRO A 79 -10.01 3.60 4.97
N ALA A 80 -8.79 3.16 5.33
CA ALA A 80 -7.77 4.02 5.93
C ALA A 80 -7.32 5.11 4.96
N ILE A 81 -7.07 4.76 3.69
CA ILE A 81 -6.73 5.71 2.63
C ILE A 81 -7.88 6.72 2.43
N ASN A 82 -9.13 6.26 2.40
CA ASN A 82 -10.29 7.13 2.23
C ASN A 82 -10.46 8.09 3.41
N TYR A 83 -10.24 7.61 4.63
CA TYR A 83 -10.25 8.47 5.82
C TYR A 83 -9.15 9.55 5.75
N ALA A 84 -7.91 9.16 5.43
CA ALA A 84 -6.81 10.10 5.27
C ALA A 84 -7.06 11.10 4.12
N TRP A 85 -7.62 10.63 3.01
CA TRP A 85 -8.00 11.49 1.88
C TRP A 85 -9.04 12.54 2.27
N HIS A 86 -10.14 12.16 2.92
CA HIS A 86 -11.15 13.11 3.39
C HIS A 86 -10.58 14.09 4.42
N TYR A 87 -9.77 13.59 5.35
CA TYR A 87 -9.09 14.45 6.32
C TYR A 87 -8.16 15.45 5.65
N ALA A 88 -7.39 15.01 4.65
CA ALA A 88 -6.49 15.87 3.88
C ALA A 88 -7.26 16.96 3.12
N GLN A 89 -8.41 16.61 2.56
CA GLN A 89 -9.27 17.54 1.83
C GLN A 89 -9.89 18.61 2.76
N GLU A 90 -10.33 18.22 3.96
CA GLU A 90 -10.94 19.11 4.93
C GLU A 90 -9.93 20.05 5.63
N ASN A 91 -8.65 19.68 5.66
CA ASN A 91 -7.59 20.38 6.39
C ASN A 91 -6.46 20.92 5.50
N ASP A 92 -6.71 21.04 4.19
CA ASP A 92 -5.83 21.62 3.19
C ASP A 92 -4.42 21.00 3.17
N PHE A 93 -4.33 19.65 3.18
CA PHE A 93 -3.09 18.94 2.91
C PHE A 93 -2.92 18.72 1.42
N ASP A 94 -1.72 19.00 0.92
CA ASP A 94 -1.38 18.89 -0.50
C ASP A 94 -1.04 17.45 -0.89
N LEU A 95 -0.35 16.73 -0.01
CA LEU A 95 0.23 15.43 -0.24
C LEU A 95 -0.16 14.44 0.85
N ILE A 96 -0.38 13.17 0.46
CA ILE A 96 -0.63 12.06 1.38
C ILE A 96 0.46 11.01 1.17
N LEU A 97 1.26 10.75 2.21
CA LEU A 97 2.21 9.65 2.29
C LEU A 97 1.51 8.40 2.82
N LEU A 98 1.60 7.30 2.10
CA LEU A 98 1.11 5.98 2.54
C LEU A 98 2.28 5.16 3.09
N MET A 99 2.11 4.54 4.28
CA MET A 99 3.11 3.69 4.91
C MET A 99 2.51 2.39 5.44
N ASP A 100 3.28 1.31 5.32
CA ASP A 100 3.03 0.06 6.02
C ASP A 100 3.89 -0.01 7.29
N GLN A 101 3.50 -0.85 8.25
CA GLN A 101 4.16 -0.97 9.55
C GLN A 101 5.58 -1.54 9.51
N ASP A 102 5.92 -2.28 8.46
CA ASP A 102 7.13 -3.12 8.31
C ASP A 102 8.13 -2.56 7.29
N SER A 103 7.92 -1.35 6.83
CA SER A 103 8.81 -0.69 5.86
C SER A 103 9.77 0.28 6.55
N GLN A 104 11.04 0.23 6.15
CA GLN A 104 12.12 1.03 6.73
C GLN A 104 12.78 1.93 5.70
N TRP A 105 12.79 3.24 5.99
CA TRP A 105 13.52 4.21 5.19
C TRP A 105 15.01 4.22 5.54
N GLU A 106 15.85 4.32 4.52
CA GLU A 106 17.26 4.64 4.71
C GLU A 106 17.45 6.15 4.95
N ASP A 107 16.87 6.97 4.07
CA ASP A 107 16.89 8.44 4.16
C ASP A 107 15.53 9.00 3.69
N PHE A 108 14.59 9.12 4.63
CA PHE A 108 13.29 9.72 4.33
C PHE A 108 13.36 11.21 4.06
N HIS A 109 14.25 11.93 4.74
CA HIS A 109 14.39 13.39 4.57
C HIS A 109 14.72 13.74 3.12
N SER A 110 15.72 13.11 2.54
CA SER A 110 16.09 13.32 1.15
C SER A 110 14.95 12.97 0.18
N TYR A 111 14.23 11.86 0.44
CA TYR A 111 13.08 11.45 -0.37
C TYR A 111 11.97 12.50 -0.38
N ILE A 112 11.51 12.92 0.80
CA ILE A 112 10.36 13.82 0.90
C ILE A 112 10.70 15.24 0.40
N THR A 113 11.95 15.64 0.53
CA THR A 113 12.45 16.92 -0.04
C THR A 113 12.38 16.89 -1.56
N GLU A 114 12.86 15.81 -2.21
CA GLU A 114 12.78 15.69 -3.67
C GLU A 114 11.32 15.60 -4.14
N VAL A 115 10.45 14.89 -3.40
CA VAL A 115 9.01 14.86 -3.68
C VAL A 115 8.40 16.26 -3.66
N ALA A 116 8.70 17.04 -2.61
CA ALA A 116 8.16 18.39 -2.47
C ALA A 116 8.63 19.33 -3.60
N GLU A 117 9.89 19.27 -3.98
CA GLU A 117 10.44 20.03 -5.11
C GLU A 117 9.77 19.66 -6.43
N ARG A 118 9.64 18.37 -6.72
CA ARG A 118 9.00 17.87 -7.94
C ARG A 118 7.51 18.19 -8.00
N PHE A 119 6.82 18.12 -6.87
CA PHE A 119 5.42 18.48 -6.75
C PHE A 119 5.20 19.97 -7.06
N GLN A 120 6.09 20.86 -6.62
CA GLN A 120 6.03 22.29 -6.95
C GLN A 120 6.21 22.58 -8.46
N ILE A 121 6.93 21.71 -9.17
CA ILE A 121 7.12 21.83 -10.62
C ILE A 121 5.93 21.23 -11.39
N SER A 122 5.43 20.08 -10.94
CA SER A 122 4.34 19.35 -11.61
C SER A 122 3.46 18.64 -10.58
N GLN A 123 2.26 19.17 -10.35
CA GLN A 123 1.28 18.60 -9.41
C GLN A 123 0.58 17.33 -9.94
N GLY A 124 0.93 16.88 -11.14
CA GLY A 124 0.28 15.76 -11.83
C GLY A 124 0.97 14.41 -11.67
N ASN A 125 1.86 14.24 -10.67
CA ASN A 125 2.59 12.99 -10.49
C ASN A 125 2.32 12.38 -9.09
N VAL A 126 2.25 11.05 -9.08
CA VAL A 126 2.39 10.24 -7.87
C VAL A 126 3.85 9.82 -7.75
N PHE A 127 4.43 9.90 -6.57
CA PHE A 127 5.83 9.56 -6.33
C PHE A 127 5.94 8.31 -5.48
N CYS A 128 6.85 7.42 -5.82
CA CYS A 128 7.16 6.24 -5.01
C CYS A 128 8.67 6.02 -4.92
N PRO A 129 9.16 5.40 -3.82
CA PRO A 129 10.56 5.06 -3.68
C PRO A 129 10.94 3.89 -4.59
N TYR A 130 12.23 3.58 -4.61
CA TYR A 130 12.73 2.30 -5.11
C TYR A 130 12.65 1.25 -3.99
N ILE A 131 12.02 0.11 -4.31
CA ILE A 131 11.99 -1.06 -3.44
C ILE A 131 12.83 -2.13 -4.11
N PRO A 132 13.97 -2.55 -3.51
CA PRO A 132 14.82 -3.58 -4.07
C PRO A 132 14.04 -4.90 -4.18
N SER A 133 13.96 -5.44 -5.40
CA SER A 133 13.59 -6.83 -5.63
C SER A 133 14.86 -7.58 -5.98
N ASP A 134 15.03 -8.80 -5.45
CA ASP A 134 16.25 -9.60 -5.52
C ASP A 134 17.09 -9.43 -6.78
N ASP A 135 18.41 -9.25 -6.60
CA ASP A 135 19.56 -9.53 -7.46
C ASP A 135 19.98 -8.57 -8.59
N THR A 136 19.24 -7.52 -8.95
CA THR A 136 19.74 -6.56 -9.95
C THR A 136 19.52 -5.12 -9.52
N PHE A 137 20.32 -4.66 -8.59
CA PHE A 137 20.27 -3.29 -8.13
C PHE A 137 21.04 -2.38 -9.11
N VAL A 138 20.32 -1.64 -9.91
CA VAL A 138 20.86 -0.51 -10.67
C VAL A 138 20.24 0.77 -10.14
N ILE A 139 21.00 1.49 -9.32
CA ILE A 139 20.62 2.88 -8.99
C ILE A 139 20.76 3.70 -10.26
N SER A 140 19.65 4.16 -10.80
CA SER A 140 19.63 5.18 -11.83
C SER A 140 19.58 6.55 -11.15
N GLU A 141 20.31 7.50 -11.67
CA GLU A 141 20.20 8.90 -11.20
C GLU A 141 18.90 9.55 -11.63
N GLU A 142 18.16 8.93 -12.55
CA GLU A 142 16.95 9.48 -13.13
C GLU A 142 15.70 8.84 -12.54
N ALA A 143 14.69 9.66 -12.30
CA ALA A 143 13.35 9.20 -11.93
C ALA A 143 12.74 8.41 -13.09
N GLN A 144 12.08 7.28 -12.79
CA GLN A 144 11.52 6.36 -13.78
C GLN A 144 9.99 6.35 -13.69
N GLU A 145 9.33 6.46 -14.85
CA GLU A 145 7.89 6.22 -14.93
C GLU A 145 7.59 4.71 -14.74
N LYS A 146 6.59 4.42 -13.91
CA LYS A 146 6.15 3.05 -13.57
C LYS A 146 4.67 2.87 -13.90
N SER A 147 4.28 1.63 -14.18
CA SER A 147 2.87 1.25 -14.37
C SER A 147 2.15 0.90 -13.06
N THR A 148 2.90 0.70 -11.99
CA THR A 148 2.36 0.33 -10.67
C THR A 148 3.30 0.82 -9.56
N PHE A 149 2.79 0.83 -8.33
CA PHE A 149 3.54 1.11 -7.12
C PHE A 149 3.12 0.16 -6.01
N ILE A 150 3.84 0.17 -4.90
CA ILE A 150 3.42 -0.43 -3.62
C ILE A 150 2.95 0.72 -2.72
N ASN A 151 1.91 0.53 -1.93
CA ASN A 151 1.37 1.59 -1.07
C ASN A 151 2.46 2.21 -0.18
N SER A 152 3.31 1.37 0.41
CA SER A 152 4.34 1.84 1.33
C SER A 152 5.36 2.77 0.65
N GLY A 153 5.55 3.95 1.24
CA GLY A 153 6.42 5.01 0.74
C GLY A 153 5.83 5.85 -0.40
N THR A 154 4.65 5.48 -0.91
CA THR A 154 4.03 6.23 -2.01
C THR A 154 3.41 7.52 -1.50
N VAL A 155 3.70 8.62 -2.21
CA VAL A 155 3.13 9.95 -1.98
C VAL A 155 2.17 10.29 -3.11
N ILE A 156 0.91 10.51 -2.74
CA ILE A 156 -0.17 10.82 -3.68
C ILE A 156 -0.67 12.25 -3.41
N PRO A 157 -0.67 13.15 -4.40
CA PRO A 157 -1.34 14.44 -4.28
C PRO A 157 -2.82 14.30 -3.95
N THR A 158 -3.31 15.07 -2.99
CA THR A 158 -4.73 15.08 -2.58
C THR A 158 -5.64 15.38 -3.78
N SER A 159 -5.21 16.25 -4.68
CA SER A 159 -5.93 16.57 -5.92
C SER A 159 -6.12 15.38 -6.86
N ILE A 160 -5.17 14.44 -6.88
CA ILE A 160 -5.28 13.20 -7.67
C ILE A 160 -6.32 12.26 -7.05
N LEU A 161 -6.31 12.08 -5.72
CA LEU A 161 -7.35 11.30 -5.02
C LEU A 161 -8.74 11.93 -5.23
N ASN A 162 -8.84 13.26 -5.20
CA ASN A 162 -10.09 13.97 -5.54
C ASN A 162 -10.57 13.63 -6.95
N ARG A 163 -9.65 13.57 -7.91
CA ARG A 163 -9.99 13.27 -9.30
C ARG A 163 -10.45 11.84 -9.54
N ILE A 164 -9.86 10.88 -8.82
CA ILE A 164 -10.17 9.45 -9.00
C ILE A 164 -11.23 8.93 -8.00
N GLY A 165 -11.64 9.74 -7.01
CA GLY A 165 -12.64 9.37 -6.01
C GLY A 165 -12.10 8.43 -4.92
N GLY A 166 -10.83 8.65 -4.49
CA GLY A 166 -10.21 7.89 -3.39
C GLY A 166 -9.86 6.44 -3.74
N ALA A 167 -9.69 5.61 -2.72
CA ALA A 167 -9.48 4.17 -2.82
C ALA A 167 -10.80 3.42 -3.03
N ASP A 168 -10.80 2.41 -3.91
CA ASP A 168 -11.98 1.58 -4.13
C ASP A 168 -12.06 0.47 -3.06
N GLU A 169 -13.04 0.53 -2.18
CA GLU A 169 -13.24 -0.42 -1.09
C GLU A 169 -13.65 -1.83 -1.56
N ALA A 170 -13.90 -2.02 -2.85
CA ALA A 170 -13.98 -3.36 -3.43
C ALA A 170 -12.64 -4.11 -3.30
N PHE A 171 -11.53 -3.38 -3.11
CA PHE A 171 -10.17 -3.87 -2.88
C PHE A 171 -9.69 -3.47 -1.47
N PRO A 172 -10.17 -4.12 -0.40
CA PRO A 172 -9.84 -3.69 0.95
C PRO A 172 -8.33 -3.78 1.24
N LEU A 173 -7.63 -4.73 0.63
CA LEU A 173 -6.20 -4.99 0.82
C LEU A 173 -5.53 -5.42 -0.50
N ASP A 174 -5.89 -6.60 -1.02
CA ASP A 174 -5.21 -7.17 -2.19
C ASP A 174 -5.65 -6.49 -3.49
N ALA A 175 -4.71 -6.25 -4.38
CA ALA A 175 -4.86 -5.53 -5.66
C ALA A 175 -5.31 -4.07 -5.54
N LEU A 176 -5.30 -3.49 -4.34
CA LEU A 176 -5.64 -2.09 -4.08
C LEU A 176 -4.66 -1.13 -4.77
N ASP A 177 -3.36 -1.37 -4.60
CA ASP A 177 -2.27 -0.65 -5.24
C ASP A 177 -2.36 -0.70 -6.78
N HIS A 178 -2.67 -1.87 -7.33
CA HIS A 178 -2.91 -2.03 -8.77
C HIS A 178 -4.15 -1.25 -9.25
N ASP A 179 -5.26 -1.29 -8.51
CA ASP A 179 -6.47 -0.53 -8.85
C ASP A 179 -6.22 0.97 -8.83
N LEU A 180 -5.58 1.47 -7.76
CA LEU A 180 -5.19 2.86 -7.63
C LEU A 180 -4.28 3.29 -8.79
N ALA A 181 -3.23 2.53 -9.07
CA ALA A 181 -2.29 2.82 -10.15
C ALA A 181 -2.99 2.91 -11.53
N ILE A 182 -3.88 1.98 -11.83
CA ILE A 182 -4.63 1.98 -13.08
C ILE A 182 -5.56 3.20 -13.16
N ARG A 183 -6.30 3.53 -12.08
CA ARG A 183 -7.21 4.68 -12.08
C ARG A 183 -6.47 6.02 -12.17
N ILE A 184 -5.32 6.13 -11.52
CA ILE A 184 -4.42 7.29 -11.63
C ILE A 184 -3.98 7.49 -13.09
N GLN A 185 -3.50 6.43 -13.75
CA GLN A 185 -3.04 6.50 -15.13
C GLN A 185 -4.20 6.75 -16.12
N LYS A 186 -5.37 6.14 -15.91
CA LYS A 186 -6.57 6.42 -16.70
C LYS A 186 -7.03 7.87 -16.59
N ALA A 187 -6.77 8.52 -15.45
CA ALA A 187 -7.04 9.94 -15.26
C ALA A 187 -5.98 10.87 -15.89
N GLY A 188 -4.93 10.30 -16.52
CA GLY A 188 -3.88 11.03 -17.23
C GLY A 188 -2.68 11.42 -16.37
N TYR A 189 -2.58 10.91 -15.14
CA TYR A 189 -1.47 11.17 -14.23
C TYR A 189 -0.37 10.12 -14.35
N LYS A 190 0.84 10.48 -13.92
CA LYS A 190 2.01 9.60 -13.95
C LYS A 190 2.37 9.09 -12.58
N ILE A 191 2.95 7.89 -12.55
CA ILE A 191 3.59 7.31 -11.38
C ILE A 191 5.09 7.36 -11.62
N VAL A 192 5.82 8.01 -10.72
CA VAL A 192 7.25 8.29 -10.87
C VAL A 192 8.01 7.66 -9.69
N SER A 193 8.84 6.69 -9.98
CA SER A 193 9.76 6.12 -8.99
C SER A 193 11.02 6.96 -8.89
N LEU A 194 11.32 7.44 -7.69
CA LEU A 194 12.55 8.17 -7.36
C LEU A 194 13.63 7.16 -6.97
N THR A 195 14.35 6.68 -7.95
CA THR A 195 15.22 5.49 -7.86
C THR A 195 16.43 5.63 -6.94
N LYS A 196 16.78 6.85 -6.54
CA LYS A 196 17.83 7.13 -5.55
C LYS A 196 17.42 6.82 -4.11
N HIS A 197 16.10 6.81 -3.86
CA HIS A 197 15.55 6.70 -2.51
C HIS A 197 15.04 5.30 -2.27
N ILE A 198 15.71 4.61 -1.35
CA ILE A 198 15.47 3.20 -1.06
C ILE A 198 14.53 3.08 0.13
N LEU A 199 13.46 2.31 -0.07
CA LEU A 199 12.61 1.82 1.00
C LEU A 199 12.83 0.32 1.14
N GLN A 200 13.34 -0.10 2.28
CA GLN A 200 13.41 -1.53 2.63
C GLN A 200 12.01 -2.00 2.99
N HIS A 201 11.49 -2.94 2.21
CA HIS A 201 10.15 -3.50 2.40
C HIS A 201 10.22 -5.02 2.45
N SER A 202 9.66 -5.62 3.49
CA SER A 202 9.64 -7.07 3.66
C SER A 202 8.42 -7.67 2.95
N VAL A 203 8.64 -8.38 1.86
CA VAL A 203 7.57 -9.09 1.13
C VAL A 203 7.26 -10.41 1.83
N GLY A 204 6.65 -10.34 3.03
CA GLY A 204 6.15 -11.51 3.77
C GLY A 204 7.18 -12.65 3.96
N ASN A 205 6.86 -13.62 4.79
CA ASN A 205 7.73 -14.79 5.00
C ASN A 205 7.46 -15.86 3.94
N ILE A 206 8.38 -16.03 2.99
CA ILE A 206 8.36 -17.19 2.09
C ILE A 206 8.93 -18.39 2.85
N GLN A 207 8.18 -19.49 2.90
CA GLN A 207 8.54 -20.71 3.57
C GLN A 207 8.65 -21.86 2.55
N MET A 208 9.60 -22.75 2.78
CA MET A 208 9.70 -24.00 2.03
C MET A 208 8.88 -25.07 2.73
N MET A 209 7.86 -25.62 2.07
CA MET A 209 6.89 -26.52 2.70
C MET A 209 6.60 -27.77 1.86
N GLY A 210 6.06 -28.77 2.53
CA GLY A 210 5.62 -30.03 1.94
C GLY A 210 6.76 -30.95 1.47
N PRO A 211 6.43 -32.17 1.01
CA PRO A 211 7.43 -33.17 0.61
C PRO A 211 8.21 -32.80 -0.65
N PHE A 212 7.71 -31.86 -1.44
CA PHE A 212 8.32 -31.38 -2.68
C PHE A 212 9.11 -30.07 -2.50
N HIS A 213 9.31 -29.59 -1.26
CA HIS A 213 10.05 -28.36 -0.94
C HIS A 213 9.56 -27.14 -1.74
N ILE A 214 8.25 -26.92 -1.76
CA ILE A 214 7.63 -25.85 -2.54
C ILE A 214 7.70 -24.55 -1.74
N TYR A 215 8.16 -23.48 -2.38
CA TYR A 215 8.15 -22.13 -1.82
C TYR A 215 6.73 -21.57 -1.82
N THR A 216 6.25 -21.14 -0.65
CA THR A 216 4.93 -20.56 -0.45
C THR A 216 4.94 -19.49 0.63
N HIS A 217 4.08 -18.49 0.50
CA HIS A 217 3.80 -17.53 1.57
C HIS A 217 2.90 -18.11 2.67
N ASN A 218 2.36 -19.30 2.47
CA ASN A 218 1.48 -20.00 3.42
C ASN A 218 0.31 -19.10 3.91
N TYR A 219 -0.32 -18.37 2.99
CA TYR A 219 -1.39 -17.43 3.29
C TYR A 219 -2.52 -18.09 4.08
N SER A 220 -3.12 -17.34 5.02
CA SER A 220 -4.32 -17.80 5.73
C SER A 220 -5.47 -18.04 4.75
N PRO A 221 -6.46 -18.89 5.11
CA PRO A 221 -7.65 -19.09 4.26
C PRO A 221 -8.36 -17.77 3.90
N GLN A 222 -8.46 -16.84 4.85
CA GLN A 222 -9.05 -15.51 4.63
C GLN A 222 -8.26 -14.69 3.61
N ARG A 223 -6.92 -14.74 3.70
CA ARG A 223 -6.06 -14.02 2.74
C ARG A 223 -6.18 -14.63 1.34
N LEU A 224 -6.27 -15.95 1.23
CA LEU A 224 -6.52 -16.63 -0.06
C LEU A 224 -7.84 -16.23 -0.69
N TYR A 225 -8.90 -16.10 0.13
CA TYR A 225 -10.18 -15.56 -0.31
C TYR A 225 -10.03 -14.14 -0.86
N SER A 226 -9.37 -13.26 -0.12
CA SER A 226 -9.17 -11.85 -0.51
C SER A 226 -8.38 -11.75 -1.82
N ILE A 227 -7.24 -12.43 -1.94
CA ILE A 227 -6.40 -12.46 -3.15
C ILE A 227 -7.21 -12.92 -4.35
N SER A 228 -7.85 -14.10 -4.26
CA SER A 228 -8.58 -14.68 -5.40
C SER A 228 -9.77 -13.82 -5.82
N ARG A 229 -10.49 -13.20 -4.87
CA ARG A 229 -11.60 -12.30 -5.14
C ARG A 229 -11.13 -11.00 -5.82
N SER A 230 -10.15 -10.35 -5.22
CA SER A 230 -9.70 -9.02 -5.67
C SER A 230 -9.09 -9.05 -7.07
N HIS A 231 -8.28 -10.05 -7.40
CA HIS A 231 -7.73 -10.16 -8.76
C HIS A 231 -8.78 -10.43 -9.84
N ILE A 232 -9.88 -11.13 -9.55
CA ILE A 232 -11.02 -11.27 -10.47
C ILE A 232 -11.73 -9.93 -10.66
N ILE A 233 -12.00 -9.22 -9.57
CA ILE A 233 -12.64 -7.89 -9.64
C ILE A 233 -11.76 -6.92 -10.44
N LYS A 234 -10.44 -6.89 -10.16
CA LYS A 234 -9.47 -6.09 -10.92
C LYS A 234 -9.55 -6.39 -12.42
N TYR A 235 -9.51 -7.66 -12.81
CA TYR A 235 -9.64 -8.05 -14.21
C TYR A 235 -10.95 -7.56 -14.82
N ARG A 236 -12.08 -7.75 -14.14
CA ARG A 236 -13.40 -7.37 -14.66
C ARG A 236 -13.56 -5.84 -14.79
N LYS A 237 -12.98 -5.06 -13.87
CA LYS A 237 -13.01 -3.58 -13.90
C LYS A 237 -12.07 -2.97 -14.93
N HIS A 238 -10.93 -3.61 -15.19
CA HIS A 238 -9.84 -3.01 -15.94
C HIS A 238 -9.37 -3.85 -17.13
N LYS A 239 -10.18 -4.80 -17.60
CA LYS A 239 -9.83 -5.69 -18.73
C LYS A 239 -9.38 -4.94 -19.98
N ASP A 240 -9.91 -3.74 -20.21
CA ASP A 240 -9.59 -2.91 -21.39
C ASP A 240 -8.24 -2.18 -21.25
N TRP A 241 -7.69 -2.14 -20.06
CA TRP A 241 -6.40 -1.53 -19.72
C TRP A 241 -5.28 -2.55 -19.54
N LEU A 242 -5.61 -3.71 -19.02
CA LEU A 242 -4.64 -4.76 -18.72
C LEU A 242 -4.11 -5.40 -19.99
N SER A 243 -2.79 -5.51 -20.09
CA SER A 243 -2.14 -6.24 -21.17
C SER A 243 -2.39 -7.76 -21.08
N SER A 244 -2.30 -8.45 -22.20
CA SER A 244 -2.41 -9.92 -22.22
C SER A 244 -1.31 -10.61 -21.40
N SER A 245 -0.14 -9.99 -21.25
CA SER A 245 0.95 -10.49 -20.42
C SER A 245 0.61 -10.39 -18.93
N GLU A 246 0.09 -9.27 -18.46
CA GLU A 246 -0.34 -9.08 -17.06
C GLU A 246 -1.45 -10.06 -16.67
N ILE A 247 -2.42 -10.26 -17.56
CA ILE A 247 -3.50 -11.23 -17.35
C ILE A 247 -2.92 -12.66 -17.20
N LYS A 248 -2.00 -13.06 -18.08
CA LYS A 248 -1.36 -14.37 -18.02
C LYS A 248 -0.53 -14.55 -16.75
N VAL A 249 0.23 -13.53 -16.35
CA VAL A 249 1.02 -13.55 -15.09
C VAL A 249 0.08 -13.69 -13.89
N THR A 250 -0.96 -12.86 -13.81
CA THR A 250 -1.96 -12.94 -12.73
C THR A 250 -2.60 -14.33 -12.65
N LEU A 251 -3.04 -14.89 -13.78
CA LEU A 251 -3.64 -16.22 -13.83
C LEU A 251 -2.66 -17.30 -13.35
N LYS A 252 -1.41 -17.24 -13.80
CA LYS A 252 -0.38 -18.21 -13.43
C LYS A 252 -0.02 -18.13 -11.95
N GLU A 253 0.24 -16.93 -11.41
CA GLU A 253 0.74 -16.77 -10.04
C GLU A 253 -0.35 -16.93 -8.98
N HIS A 254 -1.47 -16.23 -9.16
CA HIS A 254 -2.52 -16.13 -8.13
C HIS A 254 -3.57 -17.26 -8.23
N TYR A 255 -3.64 -17.98 -9.34
CA TYR A 255 -4.61 -19.08 -9.46
C TYR A 255 -3.94 -20.43 -9.66
N ILE A 256 -3.14 -20.63 -10.73
CA ILE A 256 -2.58 -21.94 -11.03
C ILE A 256 -1.52 -22.33 -9.97
N ARG A 257 -0.51 -21.47 -9.77
CA ARG A 257 0.55 -21.77 -8.80
C ARG A 257 0.02 -21.81 -7.36
N GLN A 258 -0.91 -20.93 -7.02
CA GLN A 258 -1.50 -20.94 -5.68
C GLN A 258 -2.31 -22.21 -5.43
N LEU A 259 -3.11 -22.67 -6.39
CA LEU A 259 -3.81 -23.94 -6.29
C LEU A 259 -2.83 -25.11 -6.08
N LEU A 260 -1.73 -25.15 -6.84
CA LEU A 260 -0.69 -26.18 -6.68
C LEU A 260 -0.02 -26.10 -5.29
N ARG A 261 0.27 -24.90 -4.78
CA ARG A 261 0.81 -24.71 -3.41
C ARG A 261 -0.13 -25.27 -2.35
N ILE A 262 -1.43 -24.99 -2.45
CA ILE A 262 -2.44 -25.52 -1.53
C ILE A 262 -2.47 -27.06 -1.58
N LEU A 263 -2.52 -27.63 -2.78
CA LEU A 263 -2.65 -29.07 -2.95
C LEU A 263 -1.41 -29.86 -2.51
N LEU A 264 -0.22 -29.32 -2.77
CA LEU A 264 1.04 -30.06 -2.63
C LEU A 264 1.80 -29.73 -1.34
N ALA A 265 1.67 -28.51 -0.79
CA ALA A 265 2.54 -28.05 0.26
C ALA A 265 1.80 -27.51 1.51
N GLU A 266 0.74 -26.73 1.32
CA GLU A 266 0.12 -25.99 2.43
C GLU A 266 -0.77 -26.87 3.31
N PRO A 267 -0.85 -26.56 4.65
CA PRO A 267 -1.74 -27.27 5.56
C PRO A 267 -3.20 -26.85 5.36
N GLN A 268 -4.13 -27.51 6.09
CA GLN A 268 -5.57 -27.18 6.08
C GLN A 268 -6.18 -27.10 4.67
N LYS A 269 -5.79 -27.99 3.77
CA LYS A 269 -6.09 -27.96 2.33
C LYS A 269 -7.57 -27.69 2.03
N MET A 270 -8.49 -28.42 2.69
CA MET A 270 -9.93 -28.27 2.44
C MET A 270 -10.46 -26.87 2.78
N CYS A 271 -10.01 -26.28 3.91
CA CYS A 271 -10.39 -24.95 4.32
C CYS A 271 -9.87 -23.90 3.31
N ARG A 272 -8.59 -24.02 2.91
CA ARG A 272 -7.95 -23.15 1.93
C ARG A 272 -8.60 -23.23 0.56
N LEU A 273 -8.87 -24.45 0.05
CA LEU A 273 -9.58 -24.65 -1.21
C LEU A 273 -10.98 -24.02 -1.18
N LYS A 274 -11.73 -24.25 -0.09
CA LYS A 274 -13.06 -23.65 0.08
C LYS A 274 -13.01 -22.13 -0.01
N MET A 275 -12.09 -21.50 0.71
CA MET A 275 -11.96 -20.05 0.71
C MET A 275 -11.43 -19.49 -0.62
N PHE A 276 -10.48 -20.18 -1.25
CA PHE A 276 -9.96 -19.84 -2.56
C PHE A 276 -11.06 -19.84 -3.63
N PHE A 277 -11.84 -20.93 -3.74
CA PHE A 277 -12.92 -21.00 -4.71
C PHE A 277 -14.10 -20.08 -4.36
N LYS A 278 -14.37 -19.87 -3.07
CA LYS A 278 -15.35 -18.87 -2.63
C LYS A 278 -14.94 -17.47 -3.11
N GLY A 279 -13.66 -17.12 -2.97
CA GLY A 279 -13.14 -15.83 -3.46
C GLY A 279 -13.29 -15.67 -4.97
N ILE A 280 -13.03 -16.73 -5.76
CA ILE A 280 -13.25 -16.73 -7.22
C ILE A 280 -14.74 -16.49 -7.52
N TYR A 281 -15.63 -17.23 -6.88
CA TYR A 281 -17.07 -17.09 -7.10
C TYR A 281 -17.58 -15.69 -6.75
N ASP A 282 -17.23 -15.19 -5.57
CA ASP A 282 -17.63 -13.85 -5.12
C ASP A 282 -17.01 -12.75 -6.00
N GLY A 283 -15.80 -12.96 -6.51
CA GLY A 283 -15.18 -12.05 -7.48
C GLY A 283 -15.91 -12.02 -8.83
N ILE A 284 -16.37 -13.16 -9.33
CA ILE A 284 -17.15 -13.25 -10.57
C ILE A 284 -18.53 -12.60 -10.41
N THR A 285 -19.18 -12.79 -9.27
CA THR A 285 -20.53 -12.30 -9.00
C THR A 285 -20.57 -10.89 -8.43
N PHE A 286 -19.41 -10.31 -8.10
CA PHE A 286 -19.33 -8.97 -7.55
C PHE A 286 -19.98 -7.94 -8.47
N PRO A 287 -20.92 -7.09 -8.00
CA PRO A 287 -21.53 -6.06 -8.81
C PRO A 287 -20.48 -5.02 -9.23
N ILE A 288 -20.29 -4.86 -10.53
CA ILE A 288 -19.43 -3.81 -11.10
C ILE A 288 -20.36 -2.78 -11.72
N ASN A 289 -20.39 -1.59 -11.12
CA ASN A 289 -21.01 -0.44 -11.77
C ASN A 289 -20.05 -0.03 -12.90
N ILE A 290 -20.48 -0.26 -14.14
CA ILE A 290 -19.76 0.12 -15.37
C ILE A 290 -20.06 1.59 -15.69
#